data_895fcc8c466f26d2faaaf1faeb4ccd6d
#
_entry.id   895fcc8c466f26d2faaaf1faeb4ccd6d
#
_cell.length_a   1.000
_cell.length_b   1.000
_cell.length_c   1.000
_cell.angle_alpha   90.00
_cell.angle_beta   90.00
_cell.angle_gamma   90.00
#
_symmetry.space_group_name_H-M   'P 1'
#
loop_
_entity.id
_entity.type
_entity.pdbx_description
1 polymer ?
#
loop_
_entity_poly.entity_id
_entity_poly.type
_entity_poly.pdbx_seq_one_letter_code
_entity_poly.pdbx_strand_id
1 'polypeptide(L)'
;MITLKELYRIGYGPSSSHTMAPRKAATLFLERNPKAVRFEVTLYGSLAATGKGHMTDKAILDVLDELRTTIIWKPKTFLPYHPNGMKFQGFDAEGHITENWTVFSIGGGALGEEGKQNLTFEEIYPMNSATAILAWCMHTGKSYWEYVEECEGKDIWDYLAEVWNT
;
A
#
# COMPACT_ATOMS: atom_id res chain seq x y z
N MET A 1 14.35 12.83 2.17
CA MET A 1 12.89 12.61 2.37
C MET A 1 12.32 11.97 1.09
N ILE A 2 11.28 11.15 1.22
CA ILE A 2 10.57 10.50 0.11
C ILE A 2 9.65 11.47 -0.64
N THR A 3 9.21 11.09 -1.84
CA THR A 3 8.27 11.87 -2.66
C THR A 3 6.93 12.14 -1.95
N LEU A 4 6.32 13.29 -2.20
CA LEU A 4 4.97 13.62 -1.72
C LEU A 4 3.91 12.66 -2.25
N LYS A 5 4.14 12.02 -3.41
CA LYS A 5 3.24 10.99 -3.97
C LYS A 5 3.11 9.76 -3.06
N GLU A 6 4.13 9.46 -2.26
CA GLU A 6 4.08 8.39 -1.25
C GLU A 6 3.47 8.85 0.08
N LEU A 7 3.46 10.15 0.36
CA LEU A 7 2.78 10.72 1.52
C LEU A 7 1.26 10.83 1.29
N TYR A 8 0.86 11.36 0.13
CA TYR A 8 -0.53 11.59 -0.27
C TYR A 8 -0.98 10.53 -1.27
N ARG A 9 -1.17 9.29 -0.83
CA ARG A 9 -1.64 8.21 -1.69
C ARG A 9 -3.13 8.32 -1.95
N ILE A 10 -3.51 8.29 -3.22
CA ILE A 10 -4.90 8.23 -3.66
C ILE A 10 -5.38 6.77 -3.62
N GLY A 11 -6.57 6.53 -3.13
CA GLY A 11 -7.16 5.19 -3.09
C GLY A 11 -8.54 5.14 -2.46
N TYR A 12 -9.14 3.96 -2.50
CA TYR A 12 -10.48 3.74 -1.95
C TYR A 12 -10.45 3.66 -0.41
N GLY A 13 -11.33 4.48 0.24
CA GLY A 13 -11.58 4.40 1.68
C GLY A 13 -12.41 3.18 2.10
N PRO A 14 -12.76 3.08 3.38
CA PRO A 14 -12.61 4.13 4.38
C PRO A 14 -11.29 4.14 5.15
N SER A 15 -10.35 3.21 4.89
CA SER A 15 -9.12 3.08 5.68
C SER A 15 -7.91 2.82 4.81
N SER A 16 -6.81 3.55 5.03
CA SER A 16 -5.55 3.30 4.31
C SER A 16 -4.96 1.92 4.64
N SER A 17 -4.98 1.52 5.91
CA SER A 17 -4.39 0.24 6.34
C SER A 17 -5.32 -0.96 6.17
N HIS A 18 -6.66 -0.78 6.25
CA HIS A 18 -7.63 -1.88 6.21
C HIS A 18 -8.40 -1.99 4.89
N THR A 19 -8.30 -1.01 4.00
CA THR A 19 -8.96 -1.00 2.69
C THR A 19 -7.96 -0.82 1.55
N MET A 20 -7.20 0.28 1.52
CA MET A 20 -6.26 0.57 0.43
C MET A 20 -5.12 -0.46 0.34
N ALA A 21 -4.46 -0.77 1.46
CA ALA A 21 -3.36 -1.72 1.47
C ALA A 21 -3.78 -3.14 1.09
N PRO A 22 -4.88 -3.72 1.63
CA PRO A 22 -5.42 -5.01 1.18
C PRO A 22 -5.81 -5.03 -0.29
N ARG A 23 -6.44 -3.96 -0.82
CA ARG A 23 -6.76 -3.85 -2.24
C ARG A 23 -5.50 -3.85 -3.10
N LYS A 24 -4.50 -3.04 -2.74
CA LYS A 24 -3.19 -3.00 -3.42
C LYS A 24 -2.51 -4.37 -3.40
N ALA A 25 -2.53 -5.07 -2.27
CA ALA A 25 -1.97 -6.41 -2.16
C ALA A 25 -2.69 -7.41 -3.08
N ALA A 26 -4.02 -7.37 -3.12
CA ALA A 26 -4.82 -8.22 -4.01
C ALA A 26 -4.50 -7.94 -5.49
N THR A 27 -4.37 -6.66 -5.89
CA THR A 27 -4.00 -6.28 -7.28
C THR A 27 -2.62 -6.84 -7.65
N LEU A 28 -1.61 -6.61 -6.82
CA LEU A 28 -0.26 -7.11 -7.06
C LEU A 28 -0.21 -8.65 -7.11
N PHE A 29 -1.01 -9.32 -6.28
CA PHE A 29 -1.08 -10.77 -6.27
C PHE A 29 -1.74 -11.32 -7.53
N LEU A 30 -2.83 -10.71 -7.98
CA LEU A 30 -3.52 -11.08 -9.22
C LEU A 30 -2.62 -10.92 -10.44
N GLU A 31 -1.92 -9.80 -10.56
CA GLU A 31 -0.99 -9.52 -11.66
C GLU A 31 0.14 -10.56 -11.76
N ARG A 32 0.64 -11.03 -10.62
CA ARG A 32 1.68 -12.06 -10.56
C ARG A 32 1.18 -13.47 -10.83
N ASN A 33 -0.13 -13.70 -10.68
CA ASN A 33 -0.75 -15.02 -10.77
C ASN A 33 -1.81 -15.12 -11.88
N PRO A 34 -1.48 -14.81 -13.15
CA PRO A 34 -2.48 -14.78 -14.24
C PRO A 34 -3.09 -16.15 -14.56
N LYS A 35 -2.48 -17.24 -14.10
CA LYS A 35 -2.96 -18.62 -14.30
C LYS A 35 -3.81 -19.14 -13.13
N ALA A 36 -3.88 -18.43 -12.01
CA ALA A 36 -4.67 -18.86 -10.88
C ALA A 36 -6.16 -18.72 -11.17
N VAL A 37 -6.92 -19.79 -10.92
CA VAL A 37 -8.36 -19.82 -11.12
C VAL A 37 -9.15 -19.67 -9.82
N ARG A 38 -8.51 -19.91 -8.68
CA ARG A 38 -9.09 -19.78 -7.34
C ARG A 38 -8.07 -19.14 -6.38
N PHE A 39 -8.59 -18.37 -5.43
CA PHE A 39 -7.78 -17.68 -4.42
C PHE A 39 -8.26 -17.98 -3.00
N GLU A 40 -7.32 -17.97 -2.08
CA GLU A 40 -7.59 -18.03 -0.64
C GLU A 40 -6.80 -16.92 0.04
N VAL A 41 -7.47 -16.07 0.81
CA VAL A 41 -6.84 -14.95 1.51
C VAL A 41 -7.10 -15.09 3.00
N THR A 42 -6.04 -15.31 3.77
CA THR A 42 -6.11 -15.33 5.23
C THR A 42 -5.74 -13.97 5.80
N LEU A 43 -6.64 -13.38 6.56
CA LEU A 43 -6.44 -12.14 7.31
C LEU A 43 -6.09 -12.44 8.75
N TYR A 44 -5.12 -11.72 9.31
CA TYR A 44 -4.61 -11.94 10.66
C TYR A 44 -4.79 -10.70 11.55
N GLY A 45 -4.79 -10.91 12.87
CA GLY A 45 -4.76 -9.89 13.89
C GLY A 45 -5.77 -8.77 13.69
N SER A 46 -5.31 -7.52 13.62
CA SER A 46 -6.17 -6.35 13.50
C SER A 46 -6.98 -6.33 12.21
N LEU A 47 -6.41 -6.74 11.08
CA LEU A 47 -7.14 -6.83 9.80
C LEU A 47 -8.32 -7.80 9.89
N ALA A 48 -8.16 -8.91 10.61
CA ALA A 48 -9.25 -9.87 10.80
C ALA A 48 -10.26 -9.40 11.86
N ALA A 49 -9.80 -8.74 12.91
CA ALA A 49 -10.66 -8.32 14.02
C ALA A 49 -11.62 -7.19 13.64
N THR A 50 -11.18 -6.24 12.83
CA THR A 50 -11.94 -5.04 12.46
C THR A 50 -12.24 -4.93 10.96
N GLY A 51 -11.74 -5.85 10.16
CA GLY A 51 -11.74 -5.79 8.70
C GLY A 51 -13.14 -5.70 8.07
N LYS A 52 -14.13 -6.38 8.62
CA LYS A 52 -15.51 -6.28 8.13
C LYS A 52 -16.08 -4.87 8.25
N GLY A 53 -15.80 -4.19 9.36
CA GLY A 53 -16.20 -2.78 9.57
C GLY A 53 -15.47 -1.79 8.66
N HIS A 54 -14.28 -2.15 8.17
CA HIS A 54 -13.46 -1.35 7.27
C HIS A 54 -13.51 -1.85 5.81
N MET A 55 -14.44 -2.76 5.48
CA MET A 55 -14.62 -3.32 4.13
C MET A 55 -13.35 -3.99 3.56
N THR A 56 -12.53 -4.60 4.41
CA THR A 56 -11.28 -5.26 3.99
C THR A 56 -11.54 -6.42 3.04
N ASP A 57 -12.54 -7.24 3.34
CA ASP A 57 -13.01 -8.32 2.47
C ASP A 57 -13.50 -7.79 1.12
N LYS A 58 -14.37 -6.78 1.15
CA LYS A 58 -14.87 -6.16 -0.08
C LYS A 58 -13.74 -5.62 -0.94
N ALA A 59 -12.78 -4.91 -0.35
CA ALA A 59 -11.63 -4.37 -1.07
C ALA A 59 -10.77 -5.44 -1.77
N ILE A 60 -10.68 -6.64 -1.18
CA ILE A 60 -9.98 -7.79 -1.76
C ILE A 60 -10.84 -8.48 -2.83
N LEU A 61 -12.11 -8.72 -2.53
CA LEU A 61 -13.04 -9.43 -3.40
C LEU A 61 -13.36 -8.66 -4.68
N ASP A 62 -13.41 -7.32 -4.62
CA ASP A 62 -13.57 -6.45 -5.79
C ASP A 62 -12.42 -6.61 -6.82
N VAL A 63 -11.26 -7.11 -6.38
CA VAL A 63 -10.09 -7.34 -7.23
C VAL A 63 -9.98 -8.80 -7.67
N LEU A 64 -10.11 -9.74 -6.71
CA LEU A 64 -9.86 -11.16 -6.95
C LEU A 64 -11.10 -11.94 -7.42
N ASP A 65 -12.28 -11.31 -7.46
CA ASP A 65 -13.57 -11.89 -7.72
C ASP A 65 -14.11 -12.75 -6.56
N GLU A 66 -15.33 -12.43 -6.09
CA GLU A 66 -15.99 -13.09 -4.97
C GLU A 66 -16.27 -14.59 -5.23
N LEU A 67 -16.60 -14.95 -6.49
CA LEU A 67 -16.98 -16.33 -6.84
C LEU A 67 -15.81 -17.31 -6.78
N ARG A 68 -14.59 -16.81 -6.85
CA ARG A 68 -13.37 -17.63 -6.85
C ARG A 68 -12.42 -17.33 -5.69
N THR A 69 -12.86 -16.52 -4.71
CA THR A 69 -12.01 -16.12 -3.57
C THR A 69 -12.66 -16.49 -2.25
N THR A 70 -11.91 -17.16 -1.38
CA THR A 70 -12.30 -17.45 0.00
C THR A 70 -11.51 -16.57 0.97
N ILE A 71 -12.20 -15.85 1.86
CA ILE A 71 -11.57 -15.09 2.94
C ILE A 71 -11.60 -15.87 4.25
N ILE A 72 -10.43 -16.09 4.84
CA ILE A 72 -10.26 -16.75 6.13
C ILE A 72 -9.88 -15.71 7.18
N TRP A 73 -10.66 -15.63 8.26
CA TRP A 73 -10.50 -14.67 9.34
C TRP A 73 -9.80 -15.29 10.54
N LYS A 74 -8.63 -14.77 10.95
CA LYS A 74 -7.86 -15.21 12.13
C LYS A 74 -7.59 -14.04 13.09
N PRO A 75 -8.61 -13.48 13.76
CA PRO A 75 -8.48 -12.28 14.58
C PRO A 75 -7.61 -12.45 15.85
N LYS A 76 -7.46 -13.70 16.32
CA LYS A 76 -6.64 -14.02 17.49
C LYS A 76 -5.22 -14.48 17.15
N THR A 77 -4.88 -14.55 15.87
CA THR A 77 -3.54 -14.95 15.40
C THR A 77 -2.79 -13.73 14.93
N PHE A 78 -1.63 -13.47 15.53
CA PHE A 78 -0.75 -12.37 15.15
C PHE A 78 0.53 -12.94 14.54
N LEU A 79 0.92 -12.43 13.40
CA LEU A 79 2.19 -12.76 12.79
C LEU A 79 3.31 -11.89 13.43
N PRO A 80 4.54 -12.43 13.57
CA PRO A 80 5.61 -11.75 14.34
C PRO A 80 5.98 -10.37 13.81
N TYR A 81 5.97 -10.19 12.49
CA TYR A 81 6.46 -8.97 11.85
C TYR A 81 5.55 -7.75 12.07
N HIS A 82 4.22 -7.92 11.93
CA HIS A 82 3.26 -6.82 12.07
C HIS A 82 1.84 -7.35 12.35
N PRO A 83 1.01 -6.64 13.16
CA PRO A 83 -0.36 -7.08 13.49
C PRO A 83 -1.33 -7.10 12.32
N ASN A 84 -1.05 -6.38 11.22
CA ASN A 84 -1.91 -6.33 10.04
C ASN A 84 -1.40 -7.26 8.94
N GLY A 85 -1.34 -8.57 9.22
CA GLY A 85 -0.87 -9.57 8.27
C GLY A 85 -1.97 -10.07 7.32
N MET A 86 -1.56 -10.35 6.09
CA MET A 86 -2.36 -10.99 5.04
C MET A 86 -1.55 -12.11 4.39
N LYS A 87 -2.18 -13.25 4.14
CA LYS A 87 -1.58 -14.33 3.37
C LYS A 87 -2.46 -14.63 2.17
N PHE A 88 -1.91 -14.51 0.98
CA PHE A 88 -2.56 -14.82 -0.29
C PHE A 88 -2.06 -16.17 -0.81
N GLN A 89 -2.97 -16.99 -1.32
CA GLN A 89 -2.68 -18.25 -2.01
C GLN A 89 -3.47 -18.31 -3.30
N GLY A 90 -2.80 -18.58 -4.42
CA GLY A 90 -3.42 -18.84 -5.72
C GLY A 90 -3.41 -20.34 -6.03
N PHE A 91 -4.41 -20.82 -6.74
CA PHE A 91 -4.53 -22.21 -7.13
C PHE A 91 -4.84 -22.32 -8.63
N ASP A 92 -4.21 -23.29 -9.31
CA ASP A 92 -4.55 -23.64 -10.69
C ASP A 92 -5.83 -24.48 -10.80
N ALA A 93 -6.17 -24.90 -12.02
CA ALA A 93 -7.36 -25.70 -12.28
C ALA A 93 -7.30 -27.11 -11.65
N GLU A 94 -6.12 -27.63 -11.43
CA GLU A 94 -5.82 -28.93 -10.81
C GLU A 94 -5.80 -28.83 -9.28
N GLY A 95 -5.85 -27.62 -8.72
CA GLY A 95 -5.84 -27.37 -7.28
C GLY A 95 -4.44 -27.24 -6.67
N HIS A 96 -3.40 -27.17 -7.46
CA HIS A 96 -2.05 -26.93 -6.98
C HIS A 96 -1.85 -25.45 -6.66
N ILE A 97 -1.03 -25.17 -5.63
CA ILE A 97 -0.69 -23.79 -5.26
C ILE A 97 0.24 -23.19 -6.31
N THR A 98 -0.19 -22.10 -6.95
CA THR A 98 0.62 -21.35 -7.92
C THR A 98 1.57 -20.38 -7.23
N GLU A 99 1.11 -19.71 -6.15
CA GLU A 99 1.92 -18.83 -5.32
C GLU A 99 1.37 -18.79 -3.90
N ASN A 100 2.28 -18.51 -2.95
CA ASN A 100 1.97 -18.29 -1.55
C ASN A 100 2.72 -17.04 -1.09
N TRP A 101 2.01 -15.97 -0.78
CA TRP A 101 2.58 -14.68 -0.44
C TRP A 101 2.04 -14.15 0.89
N THR A 102 2.96 -13.83 1.80
CA THR A 102 2.63 -13.17 3.08
C THR A 102 3.10 -11.73 3.03
N VAL A 103 2.17 -10.81 3.28
CA VAL A 103 2.39 -9.37 3.20
C VAL A 103 1.66 -8.66 4.33
N PHE A 104 2.13 -7.48 4.69
CA PHE A 104 1.63 -6.72 5.83
C PHE A 104 1.24 -5.32 5.40
N SER A 105 0.13 -4.81 5.96
CA SER A 105 -0.22 -3.40 5.87
C SER A 105 0.52 -2.63 6.96
N ILE A 106 1.52 -1.85 6.59
CA ILE A 106 2.43 -1.15 7.51
C ILE A 106 2.06 0.32 7.76
N GLY A 107 0.86 0.75 7.30
CA GLY A 107 0.34 2.10 7.48
C GLY A 107 0.35 2.91 6.18
N GLY A 108 -0.52 3.93 6.10
CA GLY A 108 -0.63 4.84 4.95
C GLY A 108 -0.88 4.16 3.60
N GLY A 109 -1.46 2.94 3.57
CA GLY A 109 -1.63 2.17 2.33
C GLY A 109 -0.35 1.47 1.85
N ALA A 110 0.73 1.51 2.62
CA ALA A 110 1.99 0.83 2.30
C ALA A 110 1.93 -0.66 2.64
N LEU A 111 2.69 -1.44 1.87
CA LEU A 111 2.88 -2.88 2.08
C LEU A 111 4.32 -3.16 2.53
N GLY A 112 4.48 -4.12 3.42
CA GLY A 112 5.78 -4.64 3.88
C GLY A 112 5.82 -6.15 3.81
N GLU A 113 6.99 -6.74 3.65
CA GLU A 113 7.26 -8.18 3.67
C GLU A 113 8.35 -8.48 4.67
N GLU A 114 8.20 -9.58 5.43
CA GLU A 114 9.23 -10.03 6.38
C GLU A 114 10.52 -10.40 5.63
N GLY A 115 11.66 -9.93 6.13
CA GLY A 115 12.98 -10.20 5.54
C GLY A 115 13.30 -9.42 4.26
N LYS A 116 12.34 -8.69 3.68
CA LYS A 116 12.64 -7.69 2.65
C LYS A 116 12.78 -6.33 3.35
N GLN A 117 13.81 -5.57 2.97
CA GLN A 117 13.79 -4.14 3.29
C GLN A 117 12.47 -3.59 2.76
N ASN A 118 11.67 -2.96 3.63
CA ASN A 118 10.52 -2.18 3.20
C ASN A 118 11.02 -1.36 2.02
N LEU A 119 10.25 -1.33 0.92
CA LEU A 119 10.60 -0.57 -0.27
C LEU A 119 11.28 0.71 0.21
N THR A 120 12.60 0.78 0.06
CA THR A 120 13.35 2.01 0.31
C THR A 120 12.86 2.94 -0.76
N PHE A 121 11.88 3.77 -0.39
CA PHE A 121 11.45 4.84 -1.28
C PHE A 121 12.68 5.67 -1.57
N GLU A 122 12.93 5.92 -2.82
CA GLU A 122 14.02 6.78 -3.24
C GLU A 122 13.88 8.12 -2.55
N GLU A 123 14.91 8.53 -1.83
CA GLU A 123 14.94 9.86 -1.23
C GLU A 123 15.24 10.88 -2.31
N ILE A 124 14.21 11.61 -2.72
CA ILE A 124 14.33 12.62 -3.79
C ILE A 124 14.63 14.01 -3.26
N TYR A 125 14.42 14.25 -1.96
CA TYR A 125 14.72 15.52 -1.32
C TYR A 125 16.10 15.46 -0.65
N PRO A 126 17.11 16.19 -1.16
CA PRO A 126 18.45 16.20 -0.58
C PRO A 126 18.49 16.87 0.81
N MET A 127 17.57 17.83 1.06
CA MET A 127 17.43 18.48 2.37
C MET A 127 16.26 17.92 3.15
N ASN A 128 16.46 17.60 4.42
CA ASN A 128 15.50 16.95 5.31
C ASN A 128 15.12 17.78 6.55
N SER A 129 15.52 19.05 6.59
CA SER A 129 15.12 19.95 7.67
C SER A 129 14.63 21.28 7.14
N ALA A 130 13.66 21.87 7.84
CA ALA A 130 13.11 23.19 7.49
C ALA A 130 14.20 24.28 7.46
N THR A 131 15.18 24.21 8.37
CA THR A 131 16.31 25.17 8.41
C THR A 131 17.16 25.08 7.16
N ALA A 132 17.47 23.87 6.68
CA ALA A 132 18.28 23.68 5.48
C ALA A 132 17.53 24.18 4.23
N ILE A 133 16.23 23.89 4.12
CA ILE A 133 15.39 24.34 3.00
C ILE A 133 15.26 25.88 3.02
N LEU A 134 15.07 26.49 4.21
CA LEU A 134 15.00 27.93 4.35
C LEU A 134 16.32 28.60 3.92
N ALA A 135 17.47 28.08 4.35
CA ALA A 135 18.78 28.59 3.94
C ALA A 135 18.98 28.51 2.42
N TRP A 136 18.53 27.41 1.80
CA TRP A 136 18.53 27.26 0.35
C TRP A 136 17.64 28.31 -0.34
N CYS A 137 16.43 28.54 0.17
CA CYS A 137 15.51 29.56 -0.35
C CYS A 137 16.14 30.96 -0.28
N MET A 138 16.76 31.30 0.85
CA MET A 138 17.44 32.59 1.05
C MET A 138 18.63 32.76 0.10
N HIS A 139 19.38 31.69 -0.13
CA HIS A 139 20.57 31.73 -1.00
C HIS A 139 20.20 31.85 -2.49
N THR A 140 19.13 31.12 -2.92
CA THR A 140 18.71 31.05 -4.32
C THR A 140 17.70 32.12 -4.72
N GLY A 141 17.06 32.77 -3.75
CA GLY A 141 15.93 33.68 -3.97
C GLY A 141 14.63 32.97 -4.34
N LYS A 142 14.59 31.63 -4.23
CA LYS A 142 13.43 30.78 -4.53
C LYS A 142 12.57 30.50 -3.29
N SER A 143 11.31 30.16 -3.53
CA SER A 143 10.32 29.79 -2.51
C SER A 143 10.38 28.29 -2.18
N TYR A 144 9.67 27.87 -1.12
CA TYR A 144 9.53 26.46 -0.75
C TYR A 144 8.86 25.61 -1.85
N TRP A 145 7.87 26.14 -2.53
CA TRP A 145 7.18 25.40 -3.58
C TRP A 145 8.08 25.19 -4.81
N GLU A 146 8.98 26.14 -5.13
CA GLU A 146 9.98 25.96 -6.19
C GLU A 146 11.01 24.89 -5.83
N TYR A 147 11.37 24.76 -4.53
CA TYR A 147 12.19 23.65 -4.07
C TYR A 147 11.49 22.31 -4.25
N VAL A 148 10.19 22.24 -3.94
CA VAL A 148 9.38 21.01 -4.18
C VAL A 148 9.37 20.68 -5.67
N GLU A 149 9.12 21.67 -6.53
CA GLU A 149 9.10 21.45 -7.99
C GLU A 149 10.46 20.98 -8.53
N GLU A 150 11.57 21.47 -7.99
CA GLU A 150 12.91 21.00 -8.39
C GLU A 150 13.15 19.53 -8.01
N CYS A 151 12.63 19.08 -6.88
CA CYS A 151 12.80 17.69 -6.42
C CYS A 151 11.82 16.71 -7.06
N GLU A 152 10.56 17.10 -7.24
CA GLU A 152 9.47 16.24 -7.70
C GLU A 152 9.20 16.29 -9.21
N GLY A 153 9.63 17.39 -9.86
CA GLY A 153 9.18 17.72 -11.22
C GLY A 153 7.86 18.50 -11.23
N LYS A 154 7.53 19.10 -12.39
CA LYS A 154 6.35 19.96 -12.54
C LYS A 154 5.01 19.21 -12.44
N ASP A 155 4.98 17.94 -12.75
CA ASP A 155 3.82 17.06 -12.66
C ASP A 155 3.32 16.85 -11.22
N ILE A 156 4.09 17.25 -10.22
CA ILE A 156 3.64 17.19 -8.83
C ILE A 156 2.39 18.04 -8.57
N TRP A 157 2.24 19.16 -9.28
CA TRP A 157 1.09 20.03 -9.10
C TRP A 157 -0.20 19.42 -9.61
N ASP A 158 -0.14 18.71 -10.75
CA ASP A 158 -1.27 17.98 -11.28
C ASP A 158 -1.68 16.84 -10.32
N TYR A 159 -0.70 16.13 -9.77
CA TYR A 159 -0.93 15.10 -8.76
C TYR A 159 -1.56 15.66 -7.48
N LEU A 160 -1.05 16.76 -6.94
CA LEU A 160 -1.61 17.40 -5.74
C LEU A 160 -3.01 17.96 -5.98
N ALA A 161 -3.29 18.46 -7.20
CA ALA A 161 -4.64 18.86 -7.59
C ALA A 161 -5.60 17.66 -7.63
N GLU A 162 -5.15 16.49 -8.13
CA GLU A 162 -5.93 15.25 -8.07
C GLU A 162 -6.20 14.83 -6.63
N VAL A 163 -5.17 14.83 -5.76
CA VAL A 163 -5.33 14.56 -4.31
C VAL A 163 -6.38 15.46 -3.67
N TRP A 164 -6.37 16.76 -4.01
CA TRP A 164 -7.32 17.72 -3.47
C TRP A 164 -8.75 17.46 -3.92
N ASN A 165 -8.95 16.94 -5.13
CA ASN A 165 -10.27 16.73 -5.74
C ASN A 165 -10.85 15.32 -5.46
N THR A 166 -10.11 14.44 -4.78
CA THR A 166 -10.55 13.08 -4.42
C THR A 166 -11.15 13.01 -3.03
#